data_44a0c57282b4027c63e4badd801da12c
#
_entry.id   44a0c57282b4027c63e4badd801da12c
#
_cell.length_a   1.000
_cell.length_b   1.000
_cell.length_c   1.000
_cell.angle_alpha   90.00
_cell.angle_beta   90.00
_cell.angle_gamma   90.00
#
_symmetry.space_group_name_H-M   'P 1'
#
loop_
_entity.id
_entity.type
_entity.pdbx_description
1 polymer ?
#
loop_
_entity_poly.entity_id
_entity_poly.type
_entity_poly.pdbx_seq_one_letter_code
_entity_poly.pdbx_strand_id
1 'polypeptide(L)'
;MTSGGTPRVALVTAREALALDEDLPPLRDALAAQGVDVDLPCWDDASVDWASFDIAVLRSTWDYAERIGEFLEWADRCACLTRLANPVETVRWNTDKRYLLELSQAGVPVVPTRFVSPGADASMELMRFLDGGAGSLTFGHADGFTDFVVKPVIGAASRDAARYARVDGTAALAHLARLLETGRQTMLQPYLDRVDAHGETAVIFFDGALSHSVRKGPLLKRGARLVSGLFAPERITPREIGEAERGVAVATLRAIPFGVPLYARVDLIQGDHGAPVVLELELTEPSLFLAQAAGSAERLAAAIIARSRD
;
A
#
# COMPACT_ATOMS: atom_id res chain seq x y z
N MET A 1 26.37 -3.51 -27.79
CA MET A 1 27.28 -4.15 -26.83
C MET A 1 27.38 -3.19 -25.65
N THR A 2 26.50 -3.35 -24.67
CA THR A 2 26.49 -2.56 -23.46
C THR A 2 27.72 -2.93 -22.63
N SER A 3 28.51 -1.94 -22.25
CA SER A 3 29.66 -2.08 -21.36
C SER A 3 29.19 -2.77 -20.07
N GLY A 4 29.77 -3.96 -19.77
CA GLY A 4 29.42 -4.73 -18.59
C GLY A 4 29.95 -4.08 -17.31
N GLY A 5 29.47 -2.89 -16.98
CA GLY A 5 29.67 -2.25 -15.67
C GLY A 5 28.82 -2.94 -14.60
N THR A 6 29.27 -2.86 -13.36
CA THR A 6 28.47 -3.25 -12.19
C THR A 6 27.19 -2.43 -12.16
N PRO A 7 25.97 -3.03 -12.13
CA PRO A 7 24.73 -2.29 -12.02
C PRO A 7 24.71 -1.45 -10.73
N ARG A 8 24.20 -0.22 -10.85
CA ARG A 8 24.03 0.69 -9.72
C ARG A 8 22.56 0.84 -9.39
N VAL A 9 22.16 0.48 -8.17
CA VAL A 9 20.78 0.43 -7.69
C VAL A 9 20.59 1.42 -6.56
N ALA A 10 19.59 2.31 -6.70
CA ALA A 10 19.09 3.13 -5.61
C ALA A 10 17.91 2.43 -4.92
N LEU A 11 18.05 2.07 -3.65
CA LEU A 11 16.94 1.69 -2.79
C LEU A 11 16.42 2.96 -2.08
N VAL A 12 15.37 3.54 -2.64
CA VAL A 12 14.89 4.87 -2.26
C VAL A 12 14.11 4.83 -0.95
N THR A 13 14.47 5.71 -0.01
CA THR A 13 13.88 5.77 1.31
C THR A 13 13.52 7.21 1.72
N ALA A 14 12.93 7.38 2.90
CA ALA A 14 12.86 8.63 3.63
C ALA A 14 13.83 8.59 4.82
N ARG A 15 14.38 9.74 5.19
CA ARG A 15 15.39 9.85 6.26
C ARG A 15 14.95 9.18 7.56
N GLU A 16 13.70 9.42 7.96
CA GLU A 16 13.15 8.88 9.21
C GLU A 16 12.77 7.40 9.13
N ALA A 17 12.57 6.88 7.92
CA ALA A 17 12.20 5.49 7.69
C ALA A 17 13.40 4.55 7.55
N LEU A 18 14.60 5.09 7.24
CA LEU A 18 15.81 4.31 6.97
C LEU A 18 16.16 3.27 8.06
N ALA A 19 15.96 3.65 9.33
CA ALA A 19 16.23 2.75 10.46
C ALA A 19 15.04 1.85 10.83
N LEU A 20 13.87 2.06 10.22
CA LEU A 20 12.62 1.35 10.53
C LEU A 20 12.28 0.27 9.50
N ASP A 21 12.84 0.35 8.29
CA ASP A 21 12.58 -0.62 7.23
C ASP A 21 13.44 -1.88 7.42
N GLU A 22 12.82 -2.92 7.96
CA GLU A 22 13.45 -4.22 8.21
C GLU A 22 13.82 -4.98 6.92
N ASP A 23 13.24 -4.58 5.76
CA ASP A 23 13.53 -5.21 4.47
C ASP A 23 14.79 -4.66 3.80
N LEU A 24 15.24 -3.44 4.16
CA LEU A 24 16.42 -2.80 3.54
C LEU A 24 17.71 -3.61 3.75
N PRO A 25 18.08 -4.03 4.99
CA PRO A 25 19.33 -4.75 5.19
C PRO A 25 19.41 -6.06 4.38
N PRO A 26 18.44 -6.99 4.45
CA PRO A 26 18.52 -8.24 3.70
C PRO A 26 18.49 -8.02 2.17
N LEU A 27 17.76 -7.03 1.67
CA LEU A 27 17.73 -6.74 0.24
C LEU A 27 19.06 -6.17 -0.25
N ARG A 28 19.65 -5.20 0.47
CA ARG A 28 20.97 -4.65 0.17
C ARG A 28 22.01 -5.75 0.14
N ASP A 29 22.02 -6.62 1.14
CA ASP A 29 23.00 -7.71 1.25
C ASP A 29 22.83 -8.73 0.11
N ALA A 30 21.60 -9.05 -0.28
CA ALA A 30 21.31 -9.93 -1.42
C ALA A 30 21.75 -9.33 -2.77
N LEU A 31 21.59 -8.03 -2.99
CA LEU A 31 22.07 -7.31 -4.16
C LEU A 31 23.61 -7.26 -4.18
N ALA A 32 24.24 -6.90 -3.07
CA ALA A 32 25.71 -6.84 -2.95
C ALA A 32 26.35 -8.19 -3.18
N ALA A 33 25.74 -9.29 -2.69
CA ALA A 33 26.22 -10.66 -2.94
C ALA A 33 26.21 -11.04 -4.44
N GLN A 34 25.41 -10.36 -5.26
CA GLN A 34 25.35 -10.53 -6.72
C GLN A 34 26.22 -9.51 -7.47
N GLY A 35 27.07 -8.76 -6.76
CA GLY A 35 28.00 -7.79 -7.34
C GLY A 35 27.35 -6.49 -7.78
N VAL A 36 26.22 -6.11 -7.18
CA VAL A 36 25.52 -4.85 -7.46
C VAL A 36 26.01 -3.76 -6.51
N ASP A 37 26.23 -2.56 -7.04
CA ASP A 37 26.48 -1.36 -6.23
C ASP A 37 25.14 -0.77 -5.76
N VAL A 38 24.99 -0.63 -4.42
CA VAL A 38 23.72 -0.29 -3.81
C VAL A 38 23.85 0.93 -2.93
N ASP A 39 23.08 1.99 -3.25
CA ASP A 39 22.93 3.18 -2.43
C ASP A 39 21.51 3.25 -1.80
N LEU A 40 21.40 3.96 -0.67
CA LEU A 40 20.16 4.16 0.08
C LEU A 40 19.81 5.66 0.13
N PRO A 41 19.53 6.31 -1.03
CA PRO A 41 19.26 7.74 -1.05
C PRO A 41 17.87 8.06 -0.51
N CYS A 42 17.76 9.22 0.17
CA CYS A 42 16.45 9.80 0.48
C CYS A 42 15.87 10.45 -0.77
N TRP A 43 14.57 10.25 -1.00
CA TRP A 43 13.89 10.77 -2.19
C TRP A 43 13.94 12.30 -2.30
N ASP A 44 14.00 13.00 -1.16
CA ASP A 44 14.00 14.46 -1.07
C ASP A 44 15.40 15.08 -0.91
N ASP A 45 16.46 14.29 -1.03
CA ASP A 45 17.83 14.81 -0.98
C ASP A 45 18.23 15.38 -2.36
N ALA A 46 18.31 16.71 -2.41
CA ALA A 46 18.67 17.44 -3.63
C ALA A 46 20.11 17.20 -4.12
N SER A 47 20.98 16.60 -3.31
CA SER A 47 22.37 16.29 -3.67
C SER A 47 22.53 15.00 -4.44
N VAL A 48 21.48 14.17 -4.53
CA VAL A 48 21.52 12.88 -5.21
C VAL A 48 21.52 13.05 -6.73
N ASP A 49 22.53 12.52 -7.39
CA ASP A 49 22.58 12.40 -8.85
C ASP A 49 21.84 11.13 -9.31
N TRP A 50 20.54 11.28 -9.57
CA TRP A 50 19.68 10.18 -10.00
C TRP A 50 20.10 9.57 -11.34
N ALA A 51 20.76 10.33 -12.22
CA ALA A 51 21.23 9.83 -13.51
C ALA A 51 22.40 8.85 -13.37
N SER A 52 23.02 8.77 -12.20
CA SER A 52 24.10 7.83 -11.92
C SER A 52 23.64 6.40 -11.61
N PHE A 53 22.33 6.16 -11.45
CA PHE A 53 21.76 4.85 -11.17
C PHE A 53 21.16 4.22 -12.43
N ASP A 54 21.26 2.90 -12.56
CA ASP A 54 20.58 2.14 -13.62
C ASP A 54 19.09 1.92 -13.29
N ILE A 55 18.74 1.86 -11.99
CA ILE A 55 17.38 1.70 -11.51
C ILE A 55 17.21 2.31 -10.11
N ALA A 56 16.08 2.97 -9.89
CA ALA A 56 15.61 3.43 -8.58
C ALA A 56 14.40 2.59 -8.14
N VAL A 57 14.48 2.00 -6.97
CA VAL A 57 13.45 1.11 -6.39
C VAL A 57 12.90 1.74 -5.13
N LEU A 58 11.62 2.09 -5.11
CA LEU A 58 10.97 2.66 -3.93
C LEU A 58 10.89 1.61 -2.82
N ARG A 59 11.35 1.98 -1.62
CA ARG A 59 11.29 1.10 -0.47
C ARG A 59 10.49 1.71 0.66
N SER A 60 11.07 2.63 1.40
CA SER A 60 10.48 3.17 2.63
C SER A 60 10.30 4.69 2.55
N THR A 61 9.65 5.17 1.50
CA THR A 61 9.33 6.59 1.33
C THR A 61 8.07 7.00 2.11
N TRP A 62 7.89 6.48 3.33
CA TRP A 62 6.63 6.49 4.10
C TRP A 62 6.13 7.86 4.54
N ASP A 63 6.93 8.90 4.37
CA ASP A 63 6.57 10.30 4.63
C ASP A 63 5.81 10.96 3.46
N TYR A 64 5.77 10.33 2.28
CA TYR A 64 5.20 10.91 1.06
C TYR A 64 3.74 11.38 1.24
N ALA A 65 2.98 10.71 2.09
CA ALA A 65 1.57 11.01 2.26
C ALA A 65 1.31 12.43 2.83
N GLU A 66 2.29 13.02 3.52
CA GLU A 66 2.24 14.40 4.01
C GLU A 66 2.70 15.41 2.95
N ARG A 67 3.48 14.94 1.97
CA ARG A 67 4.15 15.75 0.95
C ARG A 67 3.89 15.21 -0.46
N ILE A 68 2.69 14.71 -0.71
CA ILE A 68 2.36 13.95 -1.93
C ILE A 68 2.69 14.72 -3.23
N GLY A 69 2.46 16.04 -3.27
CA GLY A 69 2.82 16.85 -4.43
C GLY A 69 4.31 16.83 -4.72
N GLU A 70 5.14 17.09 -3.71
CA GLU A 70 6.60 17.08 -3.82
C GLU A 70 7.14 15.69 -4.21
N PHE A 71 6.55 14.64 -3.62
CA PHE A 71 6.93 13.25 -3.91
C PHE A 71 6.64 12.88 -5.38
N LEU A 72 5.46 13.21 -5.88
CA LEU A 72 5.09 12.92 -7.28
C LEU A 72 5.91 13.75 -8.27
N GLU A 73 6.22 15.02 -7.96
CA GLU A 73 7.14 15.83 -8.76
C GLU A 73 8.56 15.26 -8.77
N TRP A 74 9.03 14.75 -7.62
CA TRP A 74 10.30 14.05 -7.56
C TRP A 74 10.27 12.77 -8.40
N ALA A 75 9.22 11.97 -8.31
CA ALA A 75 9.08 10.72 -9.07
C ALA A 75 9.11 10.97 -10.59
N ASP A 76 8.42 12.04 -11.07
CA ASP A 76 8.48 12.48 -12.46
C ASP A 76 9.90 12.84 -12.89
N ARG A 77 10.63 13.64 -12.08
CA ARG A 77 12.02 14.01 -12.38
C ARG A 77 12.94 12.79 -12.36
N CYS A 78 12.80 11.91 -11.36
CA CYS A 78 13.58 10.69 -11.23
C CYS A 78 13.39 9.78 -12.44
N ALA A 79 12.14 9.59 -12.89
CA ALA A 79 11.82 8.74 -14.05
C ALA A 79 12.36 9.28 -15.39
N CYS A 80 12.66 10.59 -15.47
CA CYS A 80 13.35 11.17 -16.63
C CYS A 80 14.88 10.91 -16.62
N LEU A 81 15.46 10.58 -15.49
CA LEU A 81 16.91 10.46 -15.28
C LEU A 81 17.36 8.99 -15.15
N THR A 82 16.54 8.17 -14.55
CA THR A 82 16.79 6.74 -14.34
C THR A 82 15.49 5.96 -14.43
N ARG A 83 15.58 4.65 -14.52
CA ARG A 83 14.41 3.76 -14.45
C ARG A 83 13.84 3.74 -13.05
N LEU A 84 12.63 4.28 -12.86
CA LEU A 84 11.89 4.14 -11.60
C LEU A 84 11.08 2.83 -11.60
N ALA A 85 11.27 2.00 -10.61
CA ALA A 85 10.51 0.77 -10.41
C ALA A 85 9.71 0.83 -9.09
N ASN A 86 8.40 0.74 -9.11
CA ASN A 86 7.47 0.65 -10.24
C ASN A 86 7.38 1.98 -11.02
N PRO A 87 6.90 1.99 -12.30
CA PRO A 87 6.83 3.22 -13.11
C PRO A 87 6.02 4.34 -12.46
N VAL A 88 6.33 5.58 -12.80
CA VAL A 88 5.70 6.78 -12.18
C VAL A 88 4.17 6.79 -12.31
N GLU A 89 3.63 6.28 -13.42
CA GLU A 89 2.19 6.15 -13.64
C GLU A 89 1.56 5.19 -12.62
N THR A 90 2.25 4.09 -12.31
CA THR A 90 1.85 3.13 -11.27
C THR A 90 1.89 3.79 -9.89
N VAL A 91 2.96 4.52 -9.57
CA VAL A 91 3.11 5.25 -8.31
C VAL A 91 1.97 6.25 -8.14
N ARG A 92 1.71 7.08 -9.14
CA ARG A 92 0.65 8.08 -9.13
C ARG A 92 -0.74 7.48 -8.93
N TRP A 93 -1.02 6.38 -9.59
CA TRP A 93 -2.28 5.65 -9.47
C TRP A 93 -2.42 5.00 -8.10
N ASN A 94 -1.36 4.37 -7.60
CA ASN A 94 -1.41 3.56 -6.38
C ASN A 94 -1.38 4.39 -5.09
N THR A 95 -0.79 5.60 -5.09
CA THR A 95 -0.81 6.50 -3.92
C THR A 95 -2.21 7.00 -3.58
N ASP A 96 -3.16 6.94 -4.52
CA ASP A 96 -4.56 7.33 -4.34
C ASP A 96 -5.46 6.08 -4.27
N LYS A 97 -5.98 5.77 -3.10
CA LYS A 97 -6.80 4.55 -2.85
C LYS A 97 -8.12 4.48 -3.62
N ARG A 98 -8.43 5.49 -4.47
CA ARG A 98 -9.54 5.38 -5.43
C ARG A 98 -9.32 4.30 -6.48
N TYR A 99 -8.10 3.77 -6.62
CA TYR A 99 -7.84 2.57 -7.43
C TYR A 99 -8.73 1.38 -7.03
N LEU A 100 -9.20 1.32 -5.77
CA LEU A 100 -10.15 0.30 -5.33
C LEU A 100 -11.46 0.30 -6.13
N LEU A 101 -11.90 1.49 -6.61
CA LEU A 101 -13.05 1.58 -7.50
C LEU A 101 -12.77 0.92 -8.85
N GLU A 102 -11.60 1.17 -9.43
CA GLU A 102 -11.20 0.58 -10.71
C GLU A 102 -11.04 -0.95 -10.59
N LEU A 103 -10.43 -1.43 -9.50
CA LEU A 103 -10.36 -2.86 -9.19
C LEU A 103 -11.75 -3.49 -9.10
N SER A 104 -12.68 -2.83 -8.40
CA SER A 104 -14.07 -3.28 -8.28
C SER A 104 -14.77 -3.33 -9.65
N GLN A 105 -14.58 -2.31 -10.49
CA GLN A 105 -15.14 -2.28 -11.85
C GLN A 105 -14.56 -3.38 -12.75
N ALA A 106 -13.31 -3.78 -12.50
CA ALA A 106 -12.66 -4.91 -13.16
C ALA A 106 -13.11 -6.29 -12.60
N GLY A 107 -14.06 -6.31 -11.64
CA GLY A 107 -14.60 -7.53 -11.05
C GLY A 107 -13.78 -8.11 -9.91
N VAL A 108 -12.78 -7.39 -9.40
CA VAL A 108 -12.02 -7.80 -8.21
C VAL A 108 -12.86 -7.52 -6.96
N PRO A 109 -13.06 -8.49 -6.06
CA PRO A 109 -13.77 -8.26 -4.81
C PRO A 109 -12.93 -7.37 -3.90
N VAL A 110 -13.47 -6.21 -3.53
CA VAL A 110 -12.82 -5.23 -2.64
C VAL A 110 -13.72 -4.92 -1.45
N VAL A 111 -13.16 -4.41 -0.36
CA VAL A 111 -13.95 -3.91 0.77
C VAL A 111 -14.87 -2.80 0.28
N PRO A 112 -16.18 -2.85 0.55
CA PRO A 112 -17.11 -1.78 0.20
C PRO A 112 -16.60 -0.43 0.70
N THR A 113 -16.52 0.55 -0.20
CA THR A 113 -15.90 1.84 0.12
C THR A 113 -16.74 3.00 -0.37
N ARG A 114 -16.95 3.99 0.49
CA ARG A 114 -17.50 5.29 0.12
C ARG A 114 -16.39 6.33 0.16
N PHE A 115 -16.17 7.01 -0.96
CA PHE A 115 -15.23 8.14 -1.05
C PHE A 115 -15.96 9.45 -0.81
N VAL A 116 -15.36 10.32 0.01
CA VAL A 116 -15.92 11.63 0.38
C VAL A 116 -14.91 12.71 -0.02
N SER A 117 -15.34 13.62 -0.89
CA SER A 117 -14.48 14.70 -1.39
C SER A 117 -14.44 15.89 -0.42
N PRO A 118 -13.33 16.67 -0.39
CA PRO A 118 -13.29 17.95 0.28
C PRO A 118 -14.46 18.87 -0.17
N GLY A 119 -15.04 19.60 0.77
CA GLY A 119 -16.21 20.45 0.50
C GLY A 119 -17.56 19.76 0.57
N ALA A 120 -17.60 18.41 0.66
CA ALA A 120 -18.86 17.71 0.94
C ALA A 120 -19.34 17.94 2.39
N ASP A 121 -20.65 17.85 2.59
CA ASP A 121 -21.23 17.86 3.93
C ASP A 121 -20.94 16.55 4.66
N ALA A 122 -20.03 16.59 5.63
CA ALA A 122 -19.57 15.43 6.38
C ALA A 122 -20.73 14.69 7.06
N SER A 123 -21.74 15.42 7.59
CA SER A 123 -22.88 14.83 8.28
C SER A 123 -23.75 14.04 7.31
N MET A 124 -24.06 14.64 6.17
CA MET A 124 -24.86 13.98 5.13
C MET A 124 -24.14 12.75 4.55
N GLU A 125 -22.83 12.83 4.32
CA GLU A 125 -22.04 11.74 3.76
C GLU A 125 -21.92 10.56 4.74
N LEU A 126 -21.69 10.86 6.03
CA LEU A 126 -21.66 9.84 7.07
C LEU A 126 -23.04 9.18 7.25
N MET A 127 -24.12 9.96 7.26
CA MET A 127 -25.47 9.43 7.36
C MET A 127 -25.80 8.50 6.17
N ARG A 128 -25.50 8.92 4.94
CA ARG A 128 -25.69 8.10 3.73
C ARG A 128 -24.90 6.79 3.79
N PHE A 129 -23.68 6.84 4.33
CA PHE A 129 -22.87 5.63 4.51
C PHE A 129 -23.49 4.69 5.55
N LEU A 130 -23.92 5.23 6.70
CA LEU A 130 -24.52 4.44 7.78
C LEU A 130 -25.88 3.84 7.39
N ASP A 131 -26.67 4.53 6.57
CA ASP A 131 -27.99 4.08 6.12
C ASP A 131 -27.94 3.07 4.96
N GLY A 132 -26.73 2.68 4.51
CA GLY A 132 -26.59 1.78 3.37
C GLY A 132 -27.04 2.40 2.04
N GLY A 133 -27.09 3.75 1.97
CA GLY A 133 -27.61 4.49 0.81
C GLY A 133 -26.86 4.19 -0.49
N ALA A 134 -27.62 4.11 -1.60
CA ALA A 134 -27.13 3.96 -2.96
C ALA A 134 -26.07 5.01 -3.27
N GLY A 135 -24.83 4.59 -3.42
CA GLY A 135 -23.65 5.44 -3.61
C GLY A 135 -22.37 4.83 -3.04
N SER A 136 -22.43 3.60 -2.52
CA SER A 136 -21.24 2.79 -2.37
C SER A 136 -20.71 2.48 -3.76
N LEU A 137 -19.58 3.07 -4.11
CA LEU A 137 -18.99 2.97 -5.45
C LEU A 137 -18.36 1.60 -5.71
N THR A 138 -18.38 0.71 -4.72
CA THR A 138 -17.88 -0.66 -4.84
C THR A 138 -19.01 -1.65 -4.62
N PHE A 139 -19.04 -2.71 -5.41
CA PHE A 139 -20.05 -3.77 -5.30
C PHE A 139 -19.94 -4.48 -3.95
N GLY A 140 -21.03 -4.48 -3.21
CA GLY A 140 -21.20 -5.21 -1.95
C GLY A 140 -22.07 -4.44 -0.97
N HIS A 141 -23.18 -5.01 -0.57
CA HIS A 141 -23.96 -4.50 0.55
C HIS A 141 -23.27 -4.96 1.84
N ALA A 142 -22.62 -4.05 2.53
CA ALA A 142 -22.25 -4.28 3.92
C ALA A 142 -23.48 -4.04 4.81
N ASP A 143 -24.52 -4.84 4.63
CA ASP A 143 -25.66 -4.82 5.50
C ASP A 143 -25.25 -5.35 6.88
N GLY A 144 -25.47 -4.53 7.92
CA GLY A 144 -25.35 -5.00 9.30
C GLY A 144 -23.97 -4.86 9.96
N PHE A 145 -23.02 -4.09 9.42
CA PHE A 145 -21.76 -3.83 10.13
C PHE A 145 -22.01 -3.05 11.45
N THR A 146 -21.29 -3.43 12.50
CA THR A 146 -21.35 -2.77 13.81
C THR A 146 -20.33 -1.64 13.95
N ASP A 147 -19.24 -1.74 13.21
CA ASP A 147 -18.12 -0.82 13.23
C ASP A 147 -17.72 -0.42 11.80
N PHE A 148 -17.08 0.72 11.70
CA PHE A 148 -16.55 1.22 10.43
C PHE A 148 -15.25 1.98 10.61
N VAL A 149 -14.55 2.20 9.52
CA VAL A 149 -13.27 2.90 9.46
C VAL A 149 -13.44 4.21 8.71
N VAL A 150 -12.87 5.27 9.27
CA VAL A 150 -12.64 6.56 8.61
C VAL A 150 -11.14 6.70 8.39
N LYS A 151 -10.71 6.90 7.15
CA LYS A 151 -9.28 7.08 6.82
C LYS A 151 -9.11 7.97 5.57
N PRO A 152 -7.97 8.67 5.43
CA PRO A 152 -7.69 9.43 4.22
C PRO A 152 -7.49 8.51 3.01
N VAL A 153 -7.78 9.00 1.82
CA VAL A 153 -7.55 8.30 0.55
C VAL A 153 -6.05 8.17 0.27
N ILE A 154 -5.28 9.23 0.53
CA ILE A 154 -3.82 9.23 0.46
C ILE A 154 -3.29 9.12 1.89
N GLY A 155 -2.56 8.06 2.19
CA GLY A 155 -2.02 7.80 3.53
C GLY A 155 -1.24 6.50 3.58
N ALA A 156 -0.23 6.46 4.45
CA ALA A 156 0.62 5.32 4.74
C ALA A 156 0.56 4.96 6.23
N ALA A 157 0.94 3.74 6.61
CA ALA A 157 1.11 3.27 7.98
C ALA A 157 -0.12 3.48 8.91
N SER A 158 -1.33 3.37 8.39
CA SER A 158 -2.60 3.59 9.12
C SER A 158 -2.71 4.99 9.77
N ARG A 159 -1.91 5.97 9.33
CA ARG A 159 -1.97 7.32 9.86
C ARG A 159 -3.33 7.95 9.57
N ASP A 160 -3.92 8.61 10.58
CA ASP A 160 -5.28 9.15 10.48
C ASP A 160 -6.37 8.12 10.10
N ALA A 161 -6.11 6.82 10.30
CA ALA A 161 -7.14 5.80 10.20
C ALA A 161 -7.71 5.51 11.60
N ALA A 162 -9.02 5.44 11.72
CA ALA A 162 -9.68 5.11 12.99
C ALA A 162 -10.93 4.27 12.80
N ARG A 163 -11.13 3.33 13.74
CA ARG A 163 -12.32 2.47 13.86
C ARG A 163 -13.32 3.08 14.84
N TYR A 164 -14.55 3.19 14.40
CA TYR A 164 -15.68 3.71 15.17
C TYR A 164 -16.77 2.67 15.27
N ALA A 165 -17.45 2.60 16.43
CA ALA A 165 -18.72 1.91 16.48
C ALA A 165 -19.79 2.74 15.77
N ARG A 166 -20.73 2.07 15.13
CA ARG A 166 -21.85 2.74 14.43
C ARG A 166 -22.64 3.70 15.34
N VAL A 167 -22.71 3.40 16.64
CA VAL A 167 -23.35 4.22 17.67
C VAL A 167 -22.52 5.46 18.06
N ASP A 168 -21.22 5.50 17.74
CA ASP A 168 -20.30 6.59 18.08
C ASP A 168 -20.19 7.64 16.96
N GLY A 169 -21.28 7.87 16.25
CA GLY A 169 -21.34 8.74 15.06
C GLY A 169 -20.79 10.14 15.26
N THR A 170 -20.88 10.72 16.47
CA THR A 170 -20.35 12.07 16.77
C THR A 170 -18.83 12.13 16.66
N ALA A 171 -18.11 11.15 17.19
CA ALA A 171 -16.65 11.12 17.11
C ALA A 171 -16.17 10.86 15.69
N ALA A 172 -16.84 9.97 14.96
CA ALA A 172 -16.57 9.71 13.55
C ALA A 172 -16.83 10.94 12.67
N LEU A 173 -17.94 11.67 12.93
CA LEU A 173 -18.25 12.91 12.23
C LEU A 173 -17.17 13.98 12.45
N ALA A 174 -16.73 14.18 13.68
CA ALA A 174 -15.67 15.14 13.98
C ALA A 174 -14.34 14.76 13.27
N HIS A 175 -14.02 13.47 13.18
CA HIS A 175 -12.84 13.01 12.45
C HIS A 175 -12.98 13.23 10.94
N LEU A 176 -14.11 12.84 10.35
CA LEU A 176 -14.40 13.04 8.93
C LEU A 176 -14.34 14.54 8.57
N ALA A 177 -15.03 15.39 9.35
CA ALA A 177 -15.04 16.84 9.14
C ALA A 177 -13.63 17.42 9.18
N ARG A 178 -12.81 17.05 10.17
CA ARG A 178 -11.41 17.49 10.28
C ARG A 178 -10.58 17.13 9.04
N LEU A 179 -10.73 15.93 8.51
CA LEU A 179 -9.99 15.51 7.30
C LEU A 179 -10.45 16.32 6.08
N LEU A 180 -11.73 16.53 5.91
CA LEU A 180 -12.29 17.30 4.79
C LEU A 180 -11.89 18.79 4.87
N GLU A 181 -11.91 19.39 6.07
CA GLU A 181 -11.50 20.78 6.32
C GLU A 181 -10.01 21.01 5.97
N THR A 182 -9.16 20.00 6.14
CA THR A 182 -7.74 20.06 5.71
C THR A 182 -7.55 19.77 4.22
N GLY A 183 -8.62 19.69 3.43
CA GLY A 183 -8.58 19.45 1.99
C GLY A 183 -8.30 17.99 1.62
N ARG A 184 -8.35 17.06 2.56
CA ARG A 184 -8.04 15.65 2.33
C ARG A 184 -9.28 14.87 1.90
N GLN A 185 -9.21 14.22 0.76
CA GLN A 185 -10.22 13.24 0.37
C GLN A 185 -10.19 12.06 1.34
N THR A 186 -11.36 11.60 1.74
CA THR A 186 -11.53 10.60 2.80
C THR A 186 -12.32 9.41 2.30
N MET A 187 -12.10 8.25 2.89
CA MET A 187 -12.87 7.04 2.61
C MET A 187 -13.49 6.47 3.89
N LEU A 188 -14.70 5.95 3.74
CA LEU A 188 -15.47 5.24 4.76
C LEU A 188 -15.60 3.78 4.33
N GLN A 189 -15.28 2.85 5.22
CA GLN A 189 -15.37 1.41 4.97
C GLN A 189 -16.05 0.71 6.15
N PRO A 190 -16.92 -0.29 5.95
CA PRO A 190 -17.33 -1.16 7.04
C PRO A 190 -16.10 -1.85 7.63
N TYR A 191 -16.08 -2.03 8.94
CA TYR A 191 -15.07 -2.85 9.58
C TYR A 191 -15.53 -4.31 9.53
N LEU A 192 -14.80 -5.13 8.78
CA LEU A 192 -15.11 -6.54 8.66
C LEU A 192 -14.49 -7.26 9.88
N ASP A 193 -15.32 -7.57 10.87
CA ASP A 193 -14.93 -8.03 12.21
C ASP A 193 -14.12 -9.33 12.23
N ARG A 194 -14.24 -10.15 11.17
CA ARG A 194 -13.43 -11.36 11.01
C ARG A 194 -11.92 -11.08 11.04
N VAL A 195 -11.49 -9.84 10.72
CA VAL A 195 -10.09 -9.43 10.81
C VAL A 195 -9.55 -9.54 12.26
N ASP A 196 -10.39 -9.35 13.28
CA ASP A 196 -9.98 -9.45 14.68
C ASP A 196 -9.50 -10.89 15.03
N ALA A 197 -10.11 -11.91 14.43
CA ALA A 197 -9.76 -13.32 14.65
C ALA A 197 -8.72 -13.84 13.65
N HIS A 198 -8.86 -13.47 12.38
CA HIS A 198 -8.07 -14.04 11.28
C HIS A 198 -6.89 -13.16 10.85
N GLY A 199 -6.88 -11.85 11.19
CA GLY A 199 -5.92 -10.88 10.71
C GLY A 199 -6.10 -10.57 9.23
N GLU A 200 -5.13 -9.85 8.67
CA GLU A 200 -4.99 -9.59 7.24
C GLU A 200 -4.02 -10.62 6.64
N THR A 201 -4.22 -10.95 5.37
CA THR A 201 -3.29 -11.77 4.59
C THR A 201 -2.61 -10.87 3.58
N ALA A 202 -1.32 -10.60 3.76
CA ALA A 202 -0.51 -9.92 2.76
C ALA A 202 0.09 -10.95 1.80
N VAL A 203 -0.18 -10.80 0.51
CA VAL A 203 0.33 -11.66 -0.57
C VAL A 203 1.34 -10.86 -1.38
N ILE A 204 2.59 -11.33 -1.39
CA ILE A 204 3.72 -10.63 -1.98
C ILE A 204 4.08 -11.25 -3.33
N PHE A 205 4.26 -10.37 -4.33
CA PHE A 205 4.66 -10.73 -5.68
C PHE A 205 5.94 -10.00 -6.07
N PHE A 206 6.81 -10.69 -6.81
CA PHE A 206 7.97 -10.11 -7.47
C PHE A 206 7.90 -10.42 -8.96
N ASP A 207 8.01 -9.39 -9.78
CA ASP A 207 7.92 -9.47 -11.25
C ASP A 207 6.70 -10.30 -11.73
N GLY A 208 5.56 -10.09 -11.07
CA GLY A 208 4.32 -10.79 -11.34
C GLY A 208 4.21 -12.22 -10.79
N ALA A 209 5.31 -12.79 -10.28
CA ALA A 209 5.31 -14.12 -9.67
C ALA A 209 5.03 -14.04 -8.17
N LEU A 210 4.16 -14.92 -7.66
CA LEU A 210 3.89 -15.04 -6.22
C LEU A 210 5.17 -15.49 -5.50
N SER A 211 5.64 -14.68 -4.56
CA SER A 211 6.84 -14.96 -3.77
C SER A 211 6.50 -15.67 -2.46
N HIS A 212 5.68 -15.05 -1.63
CA HIS A 212 5.29 -15.55 -0.31
C HIS A 212 4.07 -14.81 0.20
N SER A 213 3.61 -15.20 1.38
CA SER A 213 2.52 -14.52 2.05
C SER A 213 2.72 -14.55 3.57
N VAL A 214 2.16 -13.54 4.23
CA VAL A 214 2.20 -13.39 5.68
C VAL A 214 0.83 -13.06 6.23
N ARG A 215 0.63 -13.35 7.51
CA ARG A 215 -0.49 -12.88 8.29
C ARG A 215 -0.07 -11.65 9.07
N LYS A 216 -0.83 -10.56 8.93
CA LYS A 216 -0.73 -9.34 9.72
C LYS A 216 -1.78 -9.36 10.82
N GLY A 217 -1.41 -9.01 12.04
CA GLY A 217 -2.37 -8.85 13.15
C GLY A 217 -3.30 -7.65 12.93
N PRO A 218 -4.48 -7.60 13.61
CA PRO A 218 -5.37 -6.46 13.50
C PRO A 218 -4.75 -5.21 14.14
N LEU A 219 -4.73 -4.10 13.40
CA LEU A 219 -4.17 -2.83 13.85
C LEU A 219 -5.20 -1.92 14.52
N LEU A 220 -6.41 -1.82 13.92
CA LEU A 220 -7.39 -0.84 14.33
C LEU A 220 -8.23 -1.37 15.51
N LYS A 221 -7.92 -0.89 16.71
CA LYS A 221 -8.71 -1.16 17.91
C LYS A 221 -9.76 -0.07 18.12
N ARG A 222 -10.95 -0.46 18.58
CA ARG A 222 -12.02 0.49 18.93
C ARG A 222 -11.52 1.46 20.00
N GLY A 223 -11.70 2.77 19.80
CA GLY A 223 -11.28 3.81 20.75
C GLY A 223 -9.76 4.01 20.87
N ALA A 224 -8.95 3.38 20.03
CA ALA A 224 -7.52 3.66 19.99
C ALA A 224 -7.25 5.11 19.53
N ARG A 225 -6.16 5.69 20.05
CA ARG A 225 -5.67 6.98 19.54
C ARG A 225 -5.23 6.81 18.09
N LEU A 226 -5.40 7.87 17.28
CA LEU A 226 -4.88 7.91 15.91
C LEU A 226 -3.36 7.65 15.91
N VAL A 227 -2.91 6.84 14.97
CA VAL A 227 -1.48 6.58 14.77
C VAL A 227 -0.82 7.86 14.27
N SER A 228 0.22 8.30 14.97
CA SER A 228 0.99 9.51 14.63
C SER A 228 2.42 9.23 14.16
N GLY A 229 2.86 7.96 14.20
CA GLY A 229 4.20 7.55 13.76
C GLY A 229 4.25 7.10 12.30
N LEU A 230 5.47 6.96 11.76
CA LEU A 230 5.70 6.40 10.40
C LEU A 230 5.46 4.89 10.33
N PHE A 231 5.42 4.21 11.46
CA PHE A 231 5.27 2.77 11.52
C PHE A 231 4.43 2.37 12.75
N ALA A 232 3.44 1.52 12.54
CA ALA A 232 2.68 0.88 13.60
C ALA A 232 3.21 -0.55 13.79
N PRO A 233 3.63 -0.94 15.03
CA PRO A 233 4.11 -2.31 15.26
C PRO A 233 3.00 -3.32 14.97
N GLU A 234 3.26 -4.26 14.08
CA GLU A 234 2.35 -5.32 13.70
C GLU A 234 2.92 -6.69 14.09
N ARG A 235 2.02 -7.62 14.41
CA ARG A 235 2.43 -9.02 14.56
C ARG A 235 2.39 -9.71 13.20
N ILE A 236 3.56 -9.94 12.63
CA ILE A 236 3.72 -10.61 11.34
C ILE A 236 4.11 -12.07 11.56
N THR A 237 3.47 -12.98 10.83
CA THR A 237 3.83 -14.40 10.83
C THR A 237 3.71 -14.98 9.43
N PRO A 238 4.58 -15.93 9.03
CA PRO A 238 4.44 -16.64 7.77
C PRO A 238 3.06 -17.30 7.66
N ARG A 239 2.48 -17.31 6.47
CA ARG A 239 1.20 -17.94 6.18
C ARG A 239 1.19 -18.52 4.77
N GLU A 240 0.64 -19.72 4.63
CA GLU A 240 0.26 -20.25 3.32
C GLU A 240 -1.16 -19.80 2.97
N ILE A 241 -1.37 -19.38 1.73
CA ILE A 241 -2.68 -18.94 1.23
C ILE A 241 -3.42 -20.07 0.54
N GLY A 242 -4.75 -20.08 0.70
CA GLY A 242 -5.64 -20.97 -0.03
C GLY A 242 -5.84 -20.53 -1.50
N GLU A 243 -6.50 -21.39 -2.27
CA GLU A 243 -6.76 -21.16 -3.69
C GLU A 243 -7.63 -19.90 -3.92
N ALA A 244 -8.63 -19.66 -3.06
CA ALA A 244 -9.49 -18.49 -3.15
C ALA A 244 -8.70 -17.17 -2.95
N GLU A 245 -7.82 -17.10 -1.92
CA GLU A 245 -6.96 -15.94 -1.68
C GLU A 245 -5.99 -15.72 -2.84
N ARG A 246 -5.37 -16.80 -3.34
CA ARG A 246 -4.51 -16.76 -4.52
C ARG A 246 -5.26 -16.24 -5.74
N GLY A 247 -6.47 -16.71 -5.98
CA GLY A 247 -7.31 -16.28 -7.09
C GLY A 247 -7.59 -14.78 -7.08
N VAL A 248 -7.99 -14.24 -5.91
CA VAL A 248 -8.25 -12.82 -5.75
C VAL A 248 -6.96 -12.01 -5.91
N ALA A 249 -5.85 -12.42 -5.29
CA ALA A 249 -4.57 -11.70 -5.39
C ALA A 249 -4.06 -11.64 -6.85
N VAL A 250 -4.15 -12.74 -7.60
CA VAL A 250 -3.75 -12.77 -9.02
C VAL A 250 -4.71 -11.94 -9.89
N ALA A 251 -6.02 -11.96 -9.62
CA ALA A 251 -6.98 -11.10 -10.32
C ALA A 251 -6.66 -9.62 -10.07
N THR A 252 -6.28 -9.25 -8.85
CA THR A 252 -5.86 -7.89 -8.49
C THR A 252 -4.65 -7.45 -9.31
N LEU A 253 -3.61 -8.29 -9.41
CA LEU A 253 -2.44 -7.96 -10.23
C LEU A 253 -2.79 -7.74 -11.70
N ARG A 254 -3.66 -8.59 -12.27
CA ARG A 254 -4.08 -8.50 -13.67
C ARG A 254 -4.90 -7.26 -13.97
N ALA A 255 -5.52 -6.67 -12.96
CA ALA A 255 -6.31 -5.45 -13.08
C ALA A 255 -5.46 -4.16 -13.00
N ILE A 256 -4.15 -4.25 -12.75
CA ILE A 256 -3.24 -3.11 -12.76
C ILE A 256 -3.09 -2.61 -14.21
N PRO A 257 -3.41 -1.34 -14.51
CA PRO A 257 -3.46 -0.86 -15.90
C PRO A 257 -2.08 -0.62 -16.54
N PHE A 258 -0.99 -0.61 -15.75
CA PHE A 258 0.35 -0.21 -16.19
C PHE A 258 1.32 -1.38 -16.36
N GLY A 259 0.80 -2.59 -16.56
CA GLY A 259 1.61 -3.79 -16.75
C GLY A 259 2.05 -4.46 -15.45
N VAL A 260 3.04 -5.34 -15.56
CA VAL A 260 3.52 -6.16 -14.44
C VAL A 260 4.45 -5.32 -13.54
N PRO A 261 4.10 -5.09 -12.27
CA PRO A 261 4.97 -4.37 -11.35
C PRO A 261 6.19 -5.21 -10.96
N LEU A 262 7.31 -4.54 -10.64
CA LEU A 262 8.50 -5.21 -10.08
C LEU A 262 8.17 -5.92 -8.76
N TYR A 263 7.39 -5.26 -7.92
CA TYR A 263 6.85 -5.82 -6.68
C TYR A 263 5.42 -5.34 -6.46
N ALA A 264 4.65 -6.17 -5.78
CA ALA A 264 3.33 -5.82 -5.29
C ALA A 264 3.03 -6.53 -3.98
N ARG A 265 2.27 -5.86 -3.09
CA ARG A 265 1.63 -6.48 -1.94
C ARG A 265 0.12 -6.30 -2.05
N VAL A 266 -0.59 -7.42 -2.04
CA VAL A 266 -2.06 -7.44 -2.03
C VAL A 266 -2.49 -7.83 -0.63
N ASP A 267 -3.12 -6.90 0.10
CA ASP A 267 -3.63 -7.14 1.45
C ASP A 267 -5.10 -7.58 1.36
N LEU A 268 -5.37 -8.79 1.81
CA LEU A 268 -6.68 -9.44 1.80
C LEU A 268 -7.23 -9.56 3.21
N ILE A 269 -8.53 -9.38 3.36
CA ILE A 269 -9.26 -9.73 4.58
C ILE A 269 -10.44 -10.63 4.25
N GLN A 270 -10.97 -11.30 5.27
CA GLN A 270 -12.17 -12.12 5.10
C GLN A 270 -13.42 -11.23 5.15
N GLY A 271 -14.14 -11.18 4.04
CA GLY A 271 -15.46 -10.60 3.94
C GLY A 271 -16.56 -11.56 4.41
N ASP A 272 -17.77 -11.35 3.92
CA ASP A 272 -18.93 -12.18 4.25
C ASP A 272 -18.66 -13.65 3.89
N HIS A 273 -19.12 -14.54 4.77
CA HIS A 273 -18.94 -15.99 4.64
C HIS A 273 -17.47 -16.46 4.51
N GLY A 274 -16.51 -15.60 4.88
CA GLY A 274 -15.09 -15.91 4.82
C GLY A 274 -14.44 -15.79 3.43
N ALA A 275 -15.15 -15.25 2.45
CA ALA A 275 -14.58 -14.99 1.13
C ALA A 275 -13.50 -13.90 1.22
N PRO A 276 -12.35 -14.05 0.53
CA PRO A 276 -11.31 -13.03 0.52
C PRO A 276 -11.74 -11.81 -0.28
N VAL A 277 -11.50 -10.62 0.27
CA VAL A 277 -11.69 -9.32 -0.41
C VAL A 277 -10.43 -8.48 -0.25
N VAL A 278 -10.12 -7.65 -1.24
CA VAL A 278 -8.98 -6.74 -1.21
C VAL A 278 -9.27 -5.59 -0.26
N LEU A 279 -8.42 -5.42 0.75
CA LEU A 279 -8.39 -4.26 1.62
C LEU A 279 -7.53 -3.15 1.04
N GLU A 280 -6.36 -3.53 0.52
CA GLU A 280 -5.36 -2.61 -0.03
C GLU A 280 -4.47 -3.32 -1.08
N LEU A 281 -3.99 -2.54 -2.04
CA LEU A 281 -2.95 -2.92 -2.99
C LEU A 281 -1.81 -1.92 -2.83
N GLU A 282 -0.61 -2.39 -2.53
CA GLU A 282 0.56 -1.54 -2.37
C GLU A 282 1.60 -1.83 -3.45
N LEU A 283 1.90 -0.81 -4.27
CA LEU A 283 2.85 -0.84 -5.38
C LEU A 283 3.93 0.22 -5.23
N THR A 284 3.82 1.11 -4.26
CA THR A 284 4.74 2.24 -4.08
C THR A 284 5.83 1.88 -3.06
N GLU A 285 5.47 1.67 -1.80
CA GLU A 285 6.44 1.51 -0.72
C GLU A 285 6.07 0.41 0.30
N PRO A 286 5.61 -0.77 -0.14
CA PRO A 286 5.18 -1.81 0.79
C PRO A 286 6.33 -2.36 1.64
N SER A 287 6.08 -2.65 2.91
CA SER A 287 6.86 -3.68 3.60
C SER A 287 6.63 -5.01 2.90
N LEU A 288 7.69 -5.66 2.48
CA LEU A 288 7.64 -6.91 1.72
C LEU A 288 7.89 -8.13 2.61
N PHE A 289 8.18 -7.89 3.90
CA PHE A 289 8.35 -8.94 4.91
C PHE A 289 9.38 -10.00 4.50
N LEU A 290 10.52 -9.56 3.97
CA LEU A 290 11.55 -10.44 3.42
C LEU A 290 12.08 -11.44 4.44
N ALA A 291 12.17 -11.07 5.71
CA ALA A 291 12.59 -11.94 6.79
C ALA A 291 11.64 -13.12 7.07
N GLN A 292 10.39 -13.04 6.57
CA GLN A 292 9.36 -14.07 6.84
C GLN A 292 9.38 -15.24 5.85
N ALA A 293 10.23 -15.18 4.79
CA ALA A 293 10.30 -16.23 3.78
C ALA A 293 11.73 -16.42 3.27
N ALA A 294 12.27 -17.61 3.44
CA ALA A 294 13.61 -17.93 2.96
C ALA A 294 13.78 -17.66 1.45
N GLY A 295 14.88 -17.04 1.06
CA GLY A 295 15.20 -16.72 -0.32
C GLY A 295 14.38 -15.61 -0.95
N SER A 296 13.55 -14.89 -0.18
CA SER A 296 12.71 -13.80 -0.72
C SER A 296 13.54 -12.57 -1.10
N ALA A 297 14.54 -12.22 -0.32
CA ALA A 297 15.46 -11.12 -0.63
C ALA A 297 16.25 -11.41 -1.92
N GLU A 298 16.71 -12.63 -2.10
CA GLU A 298 17.42 -13.07 -3.30
C GLU A 298 16.52 -13.07 -4.54
N ARG A 299 15.23 -13.47 -4.39
CA ARG A 299 14.25 -13.40 -5.50
C ARG A 299 13.97 -11.95 -5.91
N LEU A 300 13.80 -11.04 -4.95
CA LEU A 300 13.61 -9.63 -5.25
C LEU A 300 14.87 -9.02 -5.88
N ALA A 301 16.06 -9.33 -5.33
CA ALA A 301 17.33 -8.87 -5.89
C ALA A 301 17.50 -9.32 -7.35
N ALA A 302 17.19 -10.58 -7.65
CA ALA A 302 17.26 -11.11 -9.02
C ALA A 302 16.29 -10.38 -9.96
N ALA A 303 15.06 -10.06 -9.50
CA ALA A 303 14.09 -9.30 -10.28
C ALA A 303 14.55 -7.85 -10.53
N ILE A 304 15.14 -7.18 -9.52
CA ILE A 304 15.73 -5.84 -9.67
C ILE A 304 16.85 -5.85 -10.71
N ILE A 305 17.77 -6.81 -10.62
CA ILE A 305 18.90 -6.94 -11.55
C ILE A 305 18.41 -7.20 -12.98
N ALA A 306 17.39 -8.04 -13.16
CA ALA A 306 16.81 -8.28 -14.46
C ALA A 306 16.27 -6.96 -15.05
N ARG A 307 15.46 -6.22 -14.27
CA ARG A 307 14.87 -4.95 -14.68
C ARG A 307 15.88 -3.82 -14.88
N SER A 308 17.06 -3.85 -14.23
CA SER A 308 18.10 -2.82 -14.44
C SER A 308 18.84 -2.96 -15.79
N ARG A 309 18.69 -4.10 -16.46
CA ARG A 309 19.35 -4.41 -17.74
C ARG A 309 18.46 -4.22 -18.96
N ASP A 310 17.14 -4.16 -18.77
CA ASP A 310 16.16 -3.91 -19.85
C ASP A 310 16.24 -2.44 -20.32
#